data_d5aa17f7a962ae70c0d65bdc65711b33
#
_entry.id   d5aa17f7a962ae70c0d65bdc65711b33
#
_cell.length_a   1.000
_cell.length_b   1.000
_cell.length_c   1.000
_cell.angle_alpha   90.00
_cell.angle_beta   90.00
_cell.angle_gamma   90.00
#
_symmetry.space_group_name_H-M   'P 1'
#
loop_
_entity.id
_entity.type
_entity.pdbx_description
1 polymer ?
#
loop_
_entity_poly.entity_id
_entity_poly.type
_entity_poly.pdbx_seq_one_letter_code
_entity_poly.pdbx_strand_id
1 'polypeptide(L)'
;WVASGFFFIFLPDMTSESITKRHQYLTAFIGTQFLVLTFYTSSGIWKTAGAIIQMFMGEVHAFHPLGLSSHVANRLVQTNFESIFGSYIIEYPYIGWPLFIGAILLEVFSFMVALRPNLHRFWGFNILLLHLGIWLTLHVPFIPNILFMLIFFVNSPFHPEKLTIKDMIFSLPIIGDGIYFAYQRFFGRAKPNWRMG
;
A
#
# COMPACT_ATOMS: atom_id res chain seq x y z
N TRP A 1 15.09 -3.70 -2.88
CA TRP A 1 15.17 -5.17 -3.06
C TRP A 1 16.42 -5.74 -2.38
N VAL A 2 17.60 -5.21 -2.67
CA VAL A 2 18.87 -5.65 -2.06
C VAL A 2 18.82 -5.52 -0.53
N ALA A 3 18.33 -4.39 0.00
CA ALA A 3 18.21 -4.16 1.44
C ALA A 3 17.25 -5.15 2.11
N SER A 4 16.13 -5.51 1.45
CA SER A 4 15.20 -6.52 2.00
C SER A 4 15.82 -7.92 2.01
N GLY A 5 16.58 -8.28 0.96
CA GLY A 5 17.32 -9.55 0.91
C GLY A 5 18.37 -9.65 2.00
N PHE A 6 18.98 -8.53 2.37
CA PHE A 6 20.01 -8.48 3.41
C PHE A 6 19.52 -8.99 4.78
N PHE A 7 18.24 -8.70 5.13
CA PHE A 7 17.67 -9.20 6.38
C PHE A 7 17.55 -10.72 6.43
N PHE A 8 17.44 -11.39 5.28
CA PHE A 8 17.30 -12.85 5.23
C PHE A 8 18.63 -13.62 5.16
N ILE A 9 19.72 -12.97 4.74
CA ILE A 9 21.05 -13.60 4.69
C ILE A 9 21.55 -13.99 6.08
N PHE A 10 21.20 -13.21 7.10
CA PHE A 10 21.63 -13.43 8.47
C PHE A 10 20.66 -14.25 9.32
N LEU A 11 19.61 -14.81 8.70
CA LEU A 11 18.68 -15.65 9.44
C LEU A 11 19.33 -17.00 9.78
N PRO A 12 19.18 -17.47 11.02
CA PRO A 12 19.59 -18.81 11.40
C PRO A 12 18.74 -19.87 10.69
N ASP A 13 19.20 -21.13 10.71
CA ASP A 13 18.52 -22.26 10.06
C ASP A 13 17.02 -22.34 10.46
N MET A 14 16.15 -22.48 9.48
CA MET A 14 14.68 -22.55 9.65
C MET A 14 14.22 -23.77 10.45
N THR A 15 15.01 -24.82 10.51
CA THR A 15 14.69 -26.09 11.20
C THR A 15 14.82 -26.01 12.72
N SER A 16 15.25 -24.88 13.25
CA SER A 16 15.50 -24.71 14.68
C SER A 16 14.23 -24.56 15.50
N GLU A 17 14.02 -25.44 16.48
CA GLU A 17 12.93 -25.36 17.47
C GLU A 17 13.13 -24.24 18.52
N SER A 18 14.28 -23.58 18.52
CA SER A 18 14.63 -22.54 19.50
C SER A 18 13.71 -21.33 19.41
N ILE A 19 13.09 -20.94 20.52
CA ILE A 19 12.24 -19.74 20.66
C ILE A 19 13.01 -18.48 20.22
N THR A 20 14.27 -18.36 20.60
CA THR A 20 15.13 -17.22 20.24
C THR A 20 15.26 -17.06 18.73
N LYS A 21 15.46 -18.17 18.02
CA LYS A 21 15.57 -18.15 16.55
C LYS A 21 14.24 -17.79 15.90
N ARG A 22 13.11 -18.28 16.43
CA ARG A 22 11.77 -17.86 15.94
C ARG A 22 11.55 -16.36 16.09
N HIS A 23 11.96 -15.77 17.22
CA HIS A 23 11.92 -14.30 17.39
C HIS A 23 12.78 -13.56 16.38
N GLN A 24 13.95 -14.04 16.04
CA GLN A 24 14.82 -13.44 15.01
C GLN A 24 14.13 -13.42 13.64
N TYR A 25 13.49 -14.53 13.23
CA TYR A 25 12.70 -14.58 11.98
C TYR A 25 11.57 -13.59 11.97
N LEU A 26 10.78 -13.55 13.04
CA LEU A 26 9.66 -12.62 13.14
C LEU A 26 10.14 -11.17 13.10
N THR A 27 11.23 -10.84 13.78
CA THR A 27 11.82 -9.49 13.78
C THR A 27 12.29 -9.10 12.38
N ALA A 28 12.99 -10.01 11.67
CA ALA A 28 13.44 -9.76 10.29
C ALA A 28 12.24 -9.58 9.35
N PHE A 29 11.19 -10.37 9.53
CA PHE A 29 9.97 -10.27 8.73
C PHE A 29 9.26 -8.93 8.94
N ILE A 30 9.08 -8.50 10.19
CA ILE A 30 8.50 -7.18 10.53
C ILE A 30 9.38 -6.06 9.98
N GLY A 31 10.72 -6.16 10.15
CA GLY A 31 11.66 -5.16 9.64
C GLY A 31 11.55 -5.00 8.12
N THR A 32 11.39 -6.11 7.40
CA THR A 32 11.20 -6.10 5.95
C THR A 32 9.86 -5.48 5.56
N GLN A 33 8.76 -5.84 6.24
CA GLN A 33 7.46 -5.22 6.01
C GLN A 33 7.52 -3.71 6.24
N PHE A 34 8.13 -3.28 7.34
CA PHE A 34 8.29 -1.87 7.68
C PHE A 34 9.10 -1.11 6.61
N LEU A 35 10.22 -1.67 6.18
CA LEU A 35 11.06 -1.08 5.13
C LEU A 35 10.28 -0.92 3.82
N VAL A 36 9.61 -1.97 3.37
CA VAL A 36 8.83 -1.97 2.13
C VAL A 36 7.70 -0.92 2.19
N LEU A 37 6.94 -0.88 3.29
CA LEU A 37 5.85 0.09 3.44
C LEU A 37 6.37 1.54 3.56
N THR A 38 7.56 1.74 4.12
CA THR A 38 8.23 3.05 4.14
C THR A 38 8.56 3.54 2.73
N PHE A 39 9.00 2.65 1.83
CA PHE A 39 9.21 2.99 0.42
C PHE A 39 7.92 3.45 -0.27
N TYR A 40 6.81 2.73 -0.05
CA TYR A 40 5.52 3.16 -0.60
C TYR A 40 5.10 4.51 -0.05
N THR A 41 5.23 4.71 1.25
CA THR A 41 4.89 6.00 1.87
C THR A 41 5.75 7.13 1.32
N SER A 42 7.05 6.91 1.15
CA SER A 42 7.94 7.91 0.55
C SER A 42 7.52 8.25 -0.88
N SER A 43 7.14 7.24 -1.68
CA SER A 43 6.59 7.43 -3.03
C SER A 43 5.31 8.27 -3.01
N GLY A 44 4.37 7.93 -2.12
CA GLY A 44 3.11 8.65 -1.97
C GLY A 44 3.30 10.11 -1.53
N ILE A 45 4.21 10.34 -0.56
CA ILE A 45 4.55 11.71 -0.10
C ILE A 45 5.15 12.51 -1.25
N TRP A 46 6.08 11.92 -2.02
CA TRP A 46 6.72 12.60 -3.16
C TRP A 46 5.71 12.98 -4.23
N LYS A 47 4.80 12.07 -4.59
CA LYS A 47 3.70 12.34 -5.55
C LYS A 47 2.78 13.45 -5.03
N THR A 48 2.45 13.43 -3.75
CA THR A 48 1.60 14.45 -3.12
C THR A 48 2.29 15.81 -3.13
N ALA A 49 3.56 15.89 -2.75
CA ALA A 49 4.35 17.12 -2.78
C ALA A 49 4.46 17.69 -4.20
N GLY A 50 4.77 16.84 -5.18
CA GLY A 50 4.80 17.23 -6.59
C GLY A 50 3.45 17.76 -7.08
N ALA A 51 2.35 17.09 -6.71
CA ALA A 51 1.01 17.55 -7.07
C ALA A 51 0.67 18.92 -6.47
N ILE A 52 1.07 19.18 -5.23
CA ILE A 52 0.88 20.49 -4.59
C ILE A 52 1.66 21.58 -5.33
N ILE A 53 2.93 21.33 -5.68
CA ILE A 53 3.75 22.28 -6.43
C ILE A 53 3.12 22.59 -7.80
N GLN A 54 2.72 21.54 -8.54
CA GLN A 54 2.06 21.70 -9.85
C GLN A 54 0.75 22.49 -9.75
N MET A 55 -0.02 22.27 -8.68
CA MET A 55 -1.25 23.02 -8.42
C MET A 55 -0.98 24.53 -8.27
N PHE A 56 0.09 24.92 -7.58
CA PHE A 56 0.48 26.33 -7.46
C PHE A 56 0.99 26.92 -8.79
N MET A 57 1.53 26.08 -9.68
CA MET A 57 1.96 26.48 -11.02
C MET A 57 0.82 26.54 -12.05
N GLY A 58 -0.39 26.12 -11.66
CA GLY A 58 -1.54 26.05 -12.57
C GLY A 58 -1.44 24.91 -13.60
N GLU A 59 -0.62 23.89 -13.32
CA GLU A 59 -0.44 22.72 -14.17
C GLU A 59 -1.42 21.60 -13.83
N VAL A 60 -1.55 20.61 -14.75
CA VAL A 60 -2.27 19.38 -14.48
C VAL A 60 -1.49 18.57 -13.47
N HIS A 61 -2.07 18.35 -12.30
CA HIS A 61 -1.46 17.68 -11.17
C HIS A 61 -2.15 16.35 -10.83
N ALA A 62 -1.57 15.54 -9.96
CA ALA A 62 -2.08 14.21 -9.62
C ALA A 62 -3.51 14.21 -9.05
N PHE A 63 -3.94 15.28 -8.38
CA PHE A 63 -5.30 15.41 -7.85
C PHE A 63 -6.31 15.99 -8.88
N HIS A 64 -5.86 16.39 -10.07
CA HIS A 64 -6.72 16.88 -11.14
C HIS A 64 -7.42 15.70 -11.82
N PRO A 65 -8.69 15.83 -12.26
CA PRO A 65 -9.39 14.77 -13.00
C PRO A 65 -8.62 14.20 -14.20
N LEU A 66 -7.86 15.06 -14.88
CA LEU A 66 -7.00 14.66 -16.00
C LEU A 66 -5.61 14.14 -15.56
N GLY A 67 -5.29 14.07 -14.27
CA GLY A 67 -3.94 13.75 -13.78
C GLY A 67 -3.45 12.40 -14.25
N LEU A 68 -4.23 11.33 -14.05
CA LEU A 68 -3.85 10.00 -14.51
C LEU A 68 -3.84 9.90 -16.04
N SER A 69 -4.85 10.42 -16.73
CA SER A 69 -4.94 10.34 -18.20
C SER A 69 -3.78 11.06 -18.88
N SER A 70 -3.39 12.24 -18.39
CA SER A 70 -2.21 12.98 -18.90
C SER A 70 -0.92 12.18 -18.65
N HIS A 71 -0.78 11.57 -17.47
CA HIS A 71 0.39 10.76 -17.15
C HIS A 71 0.49 9.51 -18.04
N VAL A 72 -0.63 8.84 -18.26
CA VAL A 72 -0.71 7.69 -19.17
C VAL A 72 -0.41 8.11 -20.62
N ALA A 73 -1.03 9.18 -21.12
CA ALA A 73 -0.81 9.69 -22.46
C ALA A 73 0.67 10.02 -22.71
N ASN A 74 1.30 10.76 -21.80
CA ASN A 74 2.73 11.07 -21.87
C ASN A 74 3.59 9.80 -21.93
N ARG A 75 3.24 8.78 -21.11
CA ARG A 75 3.99 7.51 -21.09
C ARG A 75 3.86 6.75 -22.40
N LEU A 76 2.64 6.63 -22.95
CA LEU A 76 2.40 5.92 -24.21
C LEU A 76 3.14 6.60 -25.37
N VAL A 77 3.14 7.93 -25.44
CA VAL A 77 3.89 8.69 -26.45
C VAL A 77 5.39 8.47 -26.30
N GLN A 78 5.93 8.53 -25.08
CA GLN A 78 7.38 8.35 -24.85
C GLN A 78 7.87 6.94 -25.17
N THR A 79 7.03 5.93 -24.97
CA THR A 79 7.43 4.51 -25.16
C THR A 79 7.00 3.95 -26.50
N ASN A 80 6.21 4.69 -27.27
CA ASN A 80 5.56 4.23 -28.51
C ASN A 80 4.84 2.88 -28.32
N PHE A 81 4.22 2.69 -27.15
CA PHE A 81 3.52 1.47 -26.77
C PHE A 81 2.01 1.70 -26.81
N GLU A 82 1.27 0.72 -27.35
CA GLU A 82 -0.19 0.73 -27.36
C GLU A 82 -0.72 -0.06 -26.16
N SER A 83 -1.62 0.55 -25.37
CA SER A 83 -2.30 -0.08 -24.24
C SER A 83 -3.80 0.13 -24.34
N ILE A 84 -4.56 -0.96 -24.37
CA ILE A 84 -6.03 -0.92 -24.39
C ILE A 84 -6.55 -0.21 -23.13
N PHE A 85 -6.02 -0.55 -21.96
CA PHE A 85 -6.41 0.10 -20.70
C PHE A 85 -5.92 1.55 -20.61
N GLY A 86 -4.74 1.84 -21.16
CA GLY A 86 -4.23 3.20 -21.24
C GLY A 86 -5.11 4.08 -22.11
N SER A 87 -5.50 3.62 -23.30
CA SER A 87 -6.41 4.33 -24.22
C SER A 87 -7.77 4.59 -23.56
N TYR A 88 -8.31 3.60 -22.86
CA TYR A 88 -9.57 3.74 -22.12
C TYR A 88 -9.50 4.81 -21.00
N ILE A 89 -8.40 4.86 -20.24
CA ILE A 89 -8.23 5.89 -19.19
C ILE A 89 -8.06 7.29 -19.80
N ILE A 90 -7.45 7.40 -20.97
CA ILE A 90 -7.31 8.67 -21.68
C ILE A 90 -8.69 9.16 -22.16
N GLU A 91 -9.51 8.26 -22.71
CA GLU A 91 -10.84 8.56 -23.22
C GLU A 91 -11.84 8.89 -22.07
N TYR A 92 -11.72 8.17 -20.94
CA TYR A 92 -12.60 8.31 -19.77
C TYR A 92 -11.84 8.75 -18.51
N PRO A 93 -11.29 9.98 -18.46
CA PRO A 93 -10.39 10.40 -17.39
C PRO A 93 -11.04 10.39 -16.00
N TYR A 94 -12.34 10.60 -15.91
CA TYR A 94 -13.08 10.55 -14.64
C TYR A 94 -13.15 9.16 -13.99
N ILE A 95 -12.92 8.08 -14.76
CA ILE A 95 -12.77 6.72 -14.21
C ILE A 95 -11.36 6.55 -13.63
N GLY A 96 -10.35 7.05 -14.32
CA GLY A 96 -8.96 7.01 -13.86
C GLY A 96 -8.70 7.86 -12.61
N TRP A 97 -9.42 8.97 -12.46
CA TRP A 97 -9.22 9.92 -11.37
C TRP A 97 -9.36 9.30 -9.96
N PRO A 98 -10.48 8.67 -9.58
CA PRO A 98 -10.61 8.06 -8.26
C PRO A 98 -9.63 6.91 -8.03
N LEU A 99 -9.26 6.15 -9.07
CA LEU A 99 -8.24 5.12 -9.00
C LEU A 99 -6.87 5.71 -8.66
N PHE A 100 -6.53 6.85 -9.27
CA PHE A 100 -5.25 7.51 -9.02
C PHE A 100 -5.18 8.12 -7.61
N ILE A 101 -6.25 8.77 -7.16
CA ILE A 101 -6.36 9.25 -5.77
C ILE A 101 -6.26 8.09 -4.79
N GLY A 102 -6.99 7.00 -5.04
CA GLY A 102 -6.90 5.78 -4.23
C GLY A 102 -5.49 5.21 -4.16
N ALA A 103 -4.77 5.19 -5.28
CA ALA A 103 -3.37 4.76 -5.34
C ALA A 103 -2.46 5.64 -4.48
N ILE A 104 -2.58 6.96 -4.57
CA ILE A 104 -1.80 7.91 -3.75
C ILE A 104 -2.10 7.72 -2.27
N LEU A 105 -3.38 7.61 -1.88
CA LEU A 105 -3.77 7.38 -0.49
C LEU A 105 -3.25 6.03 0.03
N LEU A 106 -3.33 4.98 -0.79
CA LEU A 106 -2.78 3.67 -0.47
C LEU A 106 -1.28 3.75 -0.19
N GLU A 107 -0.52 4.47 -1.01
CA GLU A 107 0.91 4.68 -0.83
C GLU A 107 1.18 5.52 0.43
N VAL A 108 0.57 6.68 0.60
CA VAL A 108 0.80 7.60 1.73
C VAL A 108 0.56 6.91 3.07
N PHE A 109 -0.50 6.12 3.19
CA PHE A 109 -0.86 5.46 4.45
C PHE A 109 -0.18 4.11 4.68
N SER A 110 0.66 3.64 3.76
CA SER A 110 1.32 2.34 3.86
C SER A 110 2.12 2.16 5.15
N PHE A 111 2.87 3.17 5.59
CA PHE A 111 3.64 3.11 6.83
C PHE A 111 2.77 2.79 8.06
N MET A 112 1.58 3.38 8.14
CA MET A 112 0.68 3.15 9.27
C MET A 112 0.19 1.70 9.34
N VAL A 113 0.15 1.01 8.20
CA VAL A 113 -0.26 -0.39 8.10
C VAL A 113 0.80 -1.34 8.66
N ALA A 114 2.08 -0.96 8.64
CA ALA A 114 3.15 -1.76 9.25
C ALA A 114 2.86 -2.08 10.73
N LEU A 115 2.20 -1.16 11.43
CA LEU A 115 1.82 -1.28 12.84
C LEU A 115 0.41 -1.87 13.04
N ARG A 116 -0.27 -2.30 11.98
CA ARG A 116 -1.66 -2.77 12.00
C ARG A 116 -1.82 -4.12 11.27
N PRO A 117 -1.47 -5.23 11.91
CA PRO A 117 -1.50 -6.57 11.29
C PRO A 117 -2.85 -6.93 10.62
N ASN A 118 -3.96 -6.43 11.18
CA ASN A 118 -5.31 -6.62 10.63
C ASN A 118 -5.46 -6.12 9.18
N LEU A 119 -4.61 -5.17 8.77
CA LEU A 119 -4.65 -4.60 7.43
C LEU A 119 -3.66 -5.23 6.45
N HIS A 120 -2.72 -6.06 6.91
CA HIS A 120 -1.64 -6.55 6.06
C HIS A 120 -2.15 -7.21 4.78
N ARG A 121 -3.10 -8.16 4.86
CA ARG A 121 -3.65 -8.84 3.69
C ARG A 121 -4.41 -7.89 2.78
N PHE A 122 -5.27 -7.07 3.36
CA PHE A 122 -6.07 -6.10 2.59
C PHE A 122 -5.15 -5.11 1.86
N TRP A 123 -4.16 -4.56 2.57
CA TRP A 123 -3.23 -3.58 2.00
C TRP A 123 -2.33 -4.19 0.94
N GLY A 124 -1.75 -5.35 1.24
CA GLY A 124 -0.92 -6.11 0.29
C GLY A 124 -1.65 -6.44 -0.99
N PHE A 125 -2.92 -6.87 -0.89
CA PHE A 125 -3.76 -7.15 -2.05
C PHE A 125 -4.03 -5.88 -2.87
N ASN A 126 -4.34 -4.74 -2.24
CA ASN A 126 -4.57 -3.48 -2.96
C ASN A 126 -3.29 -2.95 -3.62
N ILE A 127 -2.12 -3.07 -2.98
CA ILE A 127 -0.84 -2.71 -3.62
C ILE A 127 -0.54 -3.65 -4.80
N LEU A 128 -0.89 -4.93 -4.71
CA LEU A 128 -0.77 -5.88 -5.81
C LEU A 128 -1.65 -5.46 -6.99
N LEU A 129 -2.91 -5.12 -6.73
CA LEU A 129 -3.83 -4.58 -7.74
C LEU A 129 -3.30 -3.28 -8.36
N LEU A 130 -2.69 -2.39 -7.55
CA LEU A 130 -2.04 -1.18 -8.04
C LEU A 130 -0.93 -1.51 -9.05
N HIS A 131 -0.04 -2.45 -8.73
CA HIS A 131 1.03 -2.86 -9.64
C HIS A 131 0.52 -3.54 -10.90
N LEU A 132 -0.53 -4.35 -10.78
CA LEU A 132 -1.20 -4.95 -11.92
C LEU A 132 -1.82 -3.85 -12.82
N GLY A 133 -2.50 -2.87 -12.22
CA GLY A 133 -3.05 -1.71 -12.92
C GLY A 133 -1.97 -0.91 -13.67
N ILE A 134 -0.85 -0.63 -13.03
CA ILE A 134 0.29 0.05 -13.67
C ILE A 134 0.83 -0.77 -14.85
N TRP A 135 0.95 -2.08 -14.69
CA TRP A 135 1.41 -2.94 -15.78
C TRP A 135 0.44 -2.92 -16.96
N LEU A 136 -0.86 -3.04 -16.70
CA LEU A 136 -1.88 -3.06 -17.76
C LEU A 136 -2.04 -1.70 -18.48
N THR A 137 -1.81 -0.58 -17.77
CA THR A 137 -1.98 0.77 -18.32
C THR A 137 -0.70 1.36 -18.91
N LEU A 138 0.43 1.16 -18.25
CA LEU A 138 1.71 1.79 -18.56
C LEU A 138 2.74 0.80 -19.12
N HIS A 139 2.40 -0.48 -19.18
CA HIS A 139 3.30 -1.58 -19.58
C HIS A 139 4.62 -1.62 -18.79
N VAL A 140 4.55 -1.28 -17.49
CA VAL A 140 5.70 -1.35 -16.57
C VAL A 140 5.53 -2.55 -15.66
N PRO A 141 6.24 -3.67 -15.88
CA PRO A 141 6.10 -4.87 -15.05
C PRO A 141 6.84 -4.68 -13.71
N PHE A 142 6.11 -4.80 -12.62
CA PHE A 142 6.65 -4.78 -11.26
C PHE A 142 6.64 -6.18 -10.63
N ILE A 143 7.08 -7.22 -11.37
CA ILE A 143 7.03 -8.61 -10.91
C ILE A 143 7.68 -8.81 -9.53
N PRO A 144 8.88 -8.26 -9.24
CA PRO A 144 9.44 -8.38 -7.89
C PRO A 144 8.55 -7.79 -6.81
N ASN A 145 7.90 -6.64 -7.07
CA ASN A 145 7.00 -5.99 -6.11
C ASN A 145 5.77 -6.86 -5.84
N ILE A 146 5.20 -7.47 -6.89
CA ILE A 146 4.07 -8.39 -6.78
C ILE A 146 4.45 -9.57 -5.88
N LEU A 147 5.60 -10.20 -6.12
CA LEU A 147 6.08 -11.32 -5.30
C LEU A 147 6.30 -10.93 -3.83
N PHE A 148 6.87 -9.75 -3.59
CA PHE A 148 7.03 -9.25 -2.21
C PHE A 148 5.69 -9.01 -1.51
N MET A 149 4.71 -8.43 -2.20
CA MET A 149 3.38 -8.22 -1.61
C MET A 149 2.70 -9.55 -1.28
N LEU A 150 2.84 -10.56 -2.15
CA LEU A 150 2.31 -11.90 -1.88
C LEU A 150 2.97 -12.55 -0.67
N ILE A 151 4.29 -12.50 -0.56
CA ILE A 151 5.04 -13.17 0.51
C ILE A 151 4.85 -12.44 1.85
N PHE A 152 5.08 -11.12 1.87
CA PHE A 152 5.17 -10.37 3.12
C PHE A 152 3.85 -9.85 3.65
N PHE A 153 2.84 -9.67 2.80
CA PHE A 153 1.58 -9.07 3.23
C PHE A 153 0.38 -10.00 3.07
N VAL A 154 0.19 -10.59 1.90
CA VAL A 154 -0.94 -11.51 1.68
C VAL A 154 -0.77 -12.78 2.53
N ASN A 155 0.44 -13.32 2.61
CA ASN A 155 0.78 -14.47 3.44
C ASN A 155 1.43 -14.08 4.78
N SER A 156 1.17 -12.88 5.27
CA SER A 156 1.74 -12.41 6.54
C SER A 156 1.38 -13.34 7.70
N PRO A 157 2.37 -13.78 8.49
CA PRO A 157 2.15 -14.62 9.67
C PRO A 157 1.49 -13.86 10.83
N PHE A 158 1.46 -12.54 10.77
CA PHE A 158 0.87 -11.67 11.80
C PHE A 158 -0.62 -11.42 11.57
N HIS A 159 -1.17 -11.91 10.46
CA HIS A 159 -2.58 -11.72 10.17
C HIS A 159 -3.44 -12.59 11.08
N PRO A 160 -4.44 -12.04 11.78
CA PRO A 160 -5.31 -12.82 12.64
C PRO A 160 -6.15 -13.83 11.83
N GLU A 161 -6.33 -15.05 12.37
CA GLU A 161 -7.08 -16.12 11.71
C GLU A 161 -8.56 -15.75 11.48
N LYS A 162 -9.14 -15.00 12.41
CA LYS A 162 -10.54 -14.55 12.33
C LYS A 162 -10.57 -13.03 12.28
N LEU A 163 -10.77 -12.48 11.10
CA LEU A 163 -10.92 -11.06 10.87
C LEU A 163 -12.31 -10.74 10.32
N THR A 164 -13.03 -9.85 10.97
CA THR A 164 -14.30 -9.34 10.46
C THR A 164 -14.10 -8.08 9.64
N ILE A 165 -15.03 -7.77 8.73
CA ILE A 165 -15.02 -6.51 7.98
C ILE A 165 -15.03 -5.31 8.95
N LYS A 166 -15.73 -5.45 10.07
CA LYS A 166 -15.74 -4.43 11.13
C LYS A 166 -14.35 -4.16 11.68
N ASP A 167 -13.58 -5.21 11.99
CA ASP A 167 -12.21 -5.09 12.50
C ASP A 167 -11.30 -4.41 11.49
N MET A 168 -11.47 -4.71 10.19
CA MET A 168 -10.74 -4.05 9.11
C MET A 168 -11.06 -2.55 9.05
N ILE A 169 -12.34 -2.17 9.07
CA ILE A 169 -12.77 -0.75 9.03
C ILE A 169 -12.21 0.03 10.22
N PHE A 170 -12.29 -0.53 11.43
CA PHE A 170 -11.75 0.09 12.64
C PHE A 170 -10.21 0.15 12.65
N SER A 171 -9.55 -0.68 11.84
CA SER A 171 -8.10 -0.66 11.69
C SER A 171 -7.62 0.32 10.61
N LEU A 172 -8.51 0.89 9.77
CA LEU A 172 -8.11 1.84 8.73
C LEU A 172 -7.44 3.08 9.34
N PRO A 173 -6.33 3.56 8.73
CA PRO A 173 -5.68 4.80 9.15
C PRO A 173 -6.66 5.97 9.10
N ILE A 174 -6.58 6.87 10.08
CA ILE A 174 -7.43 8.07 10.25
C ILE A 174 -8.91 7.73 10.43
N ILE A 175 -9.54 7.00 9.51
CA ILE A 175 -10.98 6.65 9.55
C ILE A 175 -11.28 5.81 10.80
N GLY A 176 -10.52 4.74 11.01
CA GLY A 176 -10.69 3.88 12.19
C GLY A 176 -10.45 4.61 13.49
N ASP A 177 -9.43 5.47 13.54
CA ASP A 177 -9.14 6.29 14.71
C ASP A 177 -10.25 7.31 14.99
N GLY A 178 -10.79 7.94 13.94
CA GLY A 178 -11.93 8.87 14.03
C GLY A 178 -13.22 8.19 14.51
N ILE A 179 -13.55 7.03 13.93
CA ILE A 179 -14.70 6.23 14.37
C ILE A 179 -14.53 5.79 15.83
N TYR A 180 -13.33 5.36 16.22
CA TYR A 180 -13.03 4.95 17.57
C TYR A 180 -13.21 6.11 18.56
N PHE A 181 -12.70 7.29 18.22
CA PHE A 181 -12.86 8.49 19.05
C PHE A 181 -14.33 8.87 19.21
N ALA A 182 -15.10 8.86 18.12
CA ALA A 182 -16.54 9.11 18.16
C ALA A 182 -17.26 8.07 19.01
N TYR A 183 -16.94 6.78 18.82
CA TYR A 183 -17.54 5.70 19.60
C TYR A 183 -17.27 5.84 21.10
N GLN A 184 -16.04 6.17 21.49
CA GLN A 184 -15.69 6.42 22.91
C GLN A 184 -16.47 7.59 23.51
N ARG A 185 -16.68 8.65 22.73
CA ARG A 185 -17.40 9.84 23.17
C ARG A 185 -18.89 9.60 23.39
N PHE A 186 -19.52 8.75 22.57
CA PHE A 186 -20.97 8.53 22.62
C PHE A 186 -21.39 7.30 23.42
N PHE A 187 -20.56 6.26 23.52
CA PHE A 187 -20.92 4.96 24.09
C PHE A 187 -20.08 4.53 25.30
N GLY A 188 -19.15 5.38 25.76
CA GLY A 188 -18.32 5.10 26.91
C GLY A 188 -17.10 4.18 26.63
N ARG A 189 -16.25 3.97 27.66
CA ARG A 189 -14.89 3.40 27.55
C ARG A 189 -14.81 1.88 27.31
N ALA A 190 -15.66 1.26 26.54
CA ALA A 190 -15.46 -0.12 26.14
C ALA A 190 -14.22 -0.20 25.23
N LYS A 191 -13.12 -0.78 25.72
CA LYS A 191 -11.95 -1.06 24.87
C LYS A 191 -12.36 -2.06 23.79
N PRO A 192 -12.28 -1.73 22.50
CA PRO A 192 -12.55 -2.69 21.46
C PRO A 192 -11.45 -3.77 21.46
N ASN A 193 -11.84 -5.03 21.32
CA ASN A 193 -10.94 -6.20 21.37
C ASN A 193 -9.81 -6.20 20.33
N TRP A 194 -9.88 -5.37 19.31
CA TRP A 194 -8.88 -5.27 18.24
C TRP A 194 -7.59 -4.51 18.59
N ARG A 195 -7.54 -3.82 19.77
CA ARG A 195 -6.30 -3.21 20.30
C ARG A 195 -5.52 -4.11 21.25
N MET A 196 -5.93 -5.35 21.41
CA MET A 196 -5.28 -6.32 22.32
C MET A 196 -4.48 -7.38 21.56
N GLY A 197 -3.93 -7.04 20.38
CA GLY A 197 -2.97 -7.84 19.63
C GLY A 197 -1.59 -7.21 19.65
#